data_1f63232f6ec2957e76e90f7295162ac5
#
_entry.id   1f63232f6ec2957e76e90f7295162ac5
#
_cell.length_a   1.000
_cell.length_b   1.000
_cell.length_c   1.000
_cell.angle_alpha   90.00
_cell.angle_beta   90.00
_cell.angle_gamma   90.00
#
_symmetry.space_group_name_H-M   'P 1'
#
loop_
_entity.id
_entity.type
_entity.pdbx_description
1 polymer ?
#
loop_
_entity_poly.entity_id
_entity_poly.type
_entity_poly.pdbx_seq_one_letter_code
_entity_poly.pdbx_strand_id
1 'polypeptide(L)'
;FFNASIEAEDSDEETGDVTDFESILDLCSTSMQQLRLRWHYRSRYEQLITFSNKNFYDSDLVTFPSSKADTPWIGVDYYHVDGIFDRKAHTNRKEAEFIVDLIYQNIEKYPNRSLGVVAFSLAQQDLIDKLLSKRRQNTPEKEFFFKNDGNEPFFIKNLETVQGDERDTIIFSIAYGVDAQGRLLH
;
A
#
# COMPACT_ATOMS: atom_id res chain seq x y z
N PHE A 1 -13.26 -6.62 -19.49
CA PHE A 1 -14.05 -7.50 -20.38
C PHE A 1 -14.41 -6.74 -21.66
N PHE A 2 -13.59 -6.82 -22.69
CA PHE A 2 -13.99 -6.57 -24.06
C PHE A 2 -13.43 -7.68 -24.92
N ASN A 3 -14.27 -8.68 -25.24
CA ASN A 3 -14.04 -9.59 -26.34
C ASN A 3 -14.75 -8.99 -27.56
N ALA A 4 -14.01 -8.40 -28.46
CA ALA A 4 -14.48 -8.07 -29.79
C ALA A 4 -13.85 -9.06 -30.76
N SER A 5 -14.61 -10.06 -31.16
CA SER A 5 -14.28 -10.92 -32.31
C SER A 5 -14.49 -10.10 -33.57
N ILE A 6 -13.39 -9.75 -34.23
CA ILE A 6 -13.41 -9.21 -35.60
C ILE A 6 -13.15 -10.40 -36.52
N GLU A 7 -14.17 -10.78 -37.31
CA GLU A 7 -13.99 -11.67 -38.45
C GLU A 7 -13.22 -10.87 -39.51
N ALA A 8 -11.99 -11.29 -39.81
CA ALA A 8 -11.18 -10.70 -40.89
C ALA A 8 -11.26 -11.61 -42.12
N GLU A 9 -11.72 -11.01 -43.22
CA GLU A 9 -11.56 -11.57 -44.55
C GLU A 9 -10.08 -11.58 -44.97
N ASP A 10 -9.69 -12.68 -45.61
CA ASP A 10 -8.35 -12.97 -46.15
C ASP A 10 -7.78 -11.81 -46.98
N SER A 11 -6.66 -11.26 -46.58
CA SER A 11 -5.66 -10.67 -47.43
C SER A 11 -4.27 -10.90 -46.85
N ASP A 12 -3.46 -11.72 -47.53
CA ASP A 12 -2.07 -12.02 -47.25
C ASP A 12 -1.21 -10.73 -47.24
N GLU A 13 -0.99 -10.16 -46.08
CA GLU A 13 0.15 -9.30 -45.77
C GLU A 13 0.62 -9.64 -44.36
N GLU A 14 1.93 -9.87 -44.17
CA GLU A 14 2.59 -10.16 -42.89
C GLU A 14 2.31 -9.06 -41.82
N THR A 15 1.11 -9.05 -41.28
CA THR A 15 0.82 -8.33 -40.04
C THR A 15 1.22 -9.23 -38.90
N GLY A 16 2.41 -9.01 -38.33
CA GLY A 16 2.83 -9.65 -37.10
C GLY A 16 1.67 -9.64 -36.10
N ASP A 17 1.40 -10.81 -35.55
CA ASP A 17 0.23 -11.12 -34.76
C ASP A 17 0.11 -10.14 -33.58
N VAL A 18 -0.81 -9.15 -33.69
CA VAL A 18 -1.07 -8.10 -32.69
C VAL A 18 -1.66 -8.70 -31.41
N THR A 19 -1.98 -10.00 -31.41
CA THR A 19 -2.64 -10.71 -30.30
C THR A 19 -1.69 -11.15 -29.18
N ASP A 20 -0.36 -11.08 -29.39
CA ASP A 20 0.64 -11.59 -28.42
C ASP A 20 1.15 -10.53 -27.41
N PHE A 21 0.68 -9.28 -27.47
CA PHE A 21 1.14 -8.23 -26.55
C PHE A 21 0.21 -8.14 -25.33
N GLU A 22 0.80 -8.21 -24.14
CA GLU A 22 0.06 -8.10 -22.87
C GLU A 22 -0.49 -6.69 -22.63
N SER A 23 0.14 -5.68 -23.23
CA SER A 23 -0.27 -4.28 -23.08
C SER A 23 -0.03 -3.45 -24.33
N ILE A 24 -0.76 -2.35 -24.47
CA ILE A 24 -0.51 -1.34 -25.52
C ILE A 24 0.91 -0.73 -25.43
N LEU A 25 1.49 -0.70 -24.23
CA LEU A 25 2.86 -0.23 -24.01
C LEU A 25 3.86 -1.17 -24.67
N ASP A 26 3.68 -2.49 -24.54
CA ASP A 26 4.55 -3.48 -25.16
C ASP A 26 4.48 -3.38 -26.68
N LEU A 27 3.28 -3.27 -27.23
CA LEU A 27 3.09 -3.04 -28.67
C LEU A 27 3.80 -1.77 -29.14
N CYS A 28 3.61 -0.64 -28.48
CA CYS A 28 4.26 0.62 -28.83
C CYS A 28 5.79 0.55 -28.70
N SER A 29 6.30 -0.23 -27.75
CA SER A 29 7.74 -0.40 -27.50
C SER A 29 8.49 -1.05 -28.67
N THR A 30 7.78 -1.76 -29.56
CA THR A 30 8.39 -2.40 -30.75
C THR A 30 8.70 -1.39 -31.86
N SER A 31 7.97 -0.27 -31.94
CA SER A 31 8.04 0.67 -33.05
C SER A 31 8.34 2.12 -32.64
N MET A 32 8.22 2.44 -31.35
CA MET A 32 8.42 3.80 -30.85
C MET A 32 9.66 3.89 -29.94
N GLN A 33 10.32 5.06 -29.96
CA GLN A 33 11.41 5.33 -29.04
C GLN A 33 10.87 5.45 -27.61
N GLN A 34 11.44 4.68 -26.69
CA GLN A 34 11.11 4.75 -25.26
C GLN A 34 11.91 5.86 -24.59
N LEU A 35 11.23 6.72 -23.83
CA LEU A 35 11.83 7.72 -22.98
C LEU A 35 11.39 7.46 -21.53
N ARG A 36 12.35 7.24 -20.62
CA ARG A 36 12.09 7.02 -19.22
C ARG A 36 12.12 8.35 -18.46
N LEU A 37 11.06 8.65 -17.69
CA LEU A 37 11.06 9.75 -16.75
C LEU A 37 11.89 9.38 -15.53
N ARG A 38 12.98 10.12 -15.27
CA ARG A 38 13.95 9.81 -14.23
C ARG A 38 13.78 10.63 -12.94
N TRP A 39 13.08 11.77 -13.02
CA TRP A 39 12.91 12.64 -11.86
C TRP A 39 11.74 12.19 -11.00
N HIS A 40 12.03 11.84 -9.71
CA HIS A 40 11.01 11.48 -8.73
C HIS A 40 10.82 12.64 -7.75
N TYR A 41 9.66 13.29 -7.80
CA TYR A 41 9.31 14.44 -6.97
C TYR A 41 8.18 14.17 -5.98
N ARG A 42 7.43 13.06 -6.13
CA ARG A 42 6.21 12.77 -5.35
C ARG A 42 6.50 12.42 -3.90
N SER A 43 7.52 11.63 -3.64
CA SER A 43 7.87 11.23 -2.28
C SER A 43 8.51 12.40 -1.52
N ARG A 44 7.88 12.79 -0.41
CA ARG A 44 8.39 13.86 0.47
C ARG A 44 9.76 13.51 1.06
N TYR A 45 10.03 12.23 1.26
CA TYR A 45 11.27 11.70 1.80
C TYR A 45 11.85 10.65 0.88
N GLU A 46 13.16 10.70 0.67
CA GLU A 46 13.89 9.79 -0.22
C GLU A 46 13.73 8.32 0.20
N GLN A 47 13.67 8.04 1.50
CA GLN A 47 13.49 6.68 2.04
C GLN A 47 12.25 5.97 1.50
N LEU A 48 11.18 6.71 1.18
CA LEU A 48 9.92 6.16 0.67
C LEU A 48 10.06 5.54 -0.72
N ILE A 49 10.99 6.01 -1.54
CA ILE A 49 11.20 5.51 -2.91
C ILE A 49 12.49 4.68 -3.04
N THR A 50 13.37 4.70 -2.06
CA THR A 50 14.69 4.05 -2.13
C THR A 50 14.59 2.57 -2.49
N PHE A 51 13.68 1.82 -1.83
CA PHE A 51 13.48 0.41 -2.12
C PHE A 51 13.04 0.19 -3.58
N SER A 52 12.04 0.93 -4.04
CA SER A 52 11.53 0.82 -5.42
C SER A 52 12.59 1.25 -6.43
N ASN A 53 13.33 2.33 -6.15
CA ASN A 53 14.40 2.80 -7.03
C ASN A 53 15.45 1.72 -7.24
N LYS A 54 15.88 1.07 -6.15
CA LYS A 54 16.92 0.03 -6.21
C LYS A 54 16.43 -1.24 -6.92
N ASN A 55 15.18 -1.68 -6.71
CA ASN A 55 14.72 -3.00 -7.13
C ASN A 55 13.95 -3.01 -8.45
N PHE A 56 13.38 -1.87 -8.88
CA PHE A 56 12.52 -1.78 -10.05
C PHE A 56 12.94 -0.72 -11.07
N TYR A 57 13.83 0.21 -10.67
CA TYR A 57 14.27 1.31 -11.53
C TYR A 57 15.78 1.36 -11.71
N ASP A 58 16.50 0.28 -11.38
CA ASP A 58 17.95 0.15 -11.56
C ASP A 58 18.77 1.28 -10.89
N SER A 59 18.23 1.88 -9.83
CA SER A 59 18.76 3.09 -9.18
C SER A 59 18.87 4.32 -10.12
N ASP A 60 18.10 4.35 -11.19
CA ASP A 60 18.14 5.41 -12.21
C ASP A 60 17.25 6.61 -11.89
N LEU A 61 16.36 6.50 -10.88
CA LEU A 61 15.55 7.64 -10.45
C LEU A 61 16.38 8.66 -9.71
N VAL A 62 16.31 9.91 -10.15
CA VAL A 62 16.89 11.06 -9.47
C VAL A 62 15.94 11.52 -8.38
N THR A 63 16.38 11.45 -7.13
CA THR A 63 15.62 11.84 -5.94
C THR A 63 16.15 13.13 -5.34
N PHE A 64 15.34 13.82 -4.55
CA PHE A 64 15.76 15.01 -3.83
C PHE A 64 16.16 14.63 -2.40
N PRO A 65 17.38 14.90 -1.95
CA PRO A 65 17.82 14.59 -0.59
C PRO A 65 16.93 15.28 0.45
N SER A 66 16.49 14.53 1.46
CA SER A 66 15.77 15.09 2.58
C SER A 66 16.74 15.65 3.63
N SER A 67 16.53 16.90 4.04
CA SER A 67 17.30 17.54 5.13
C SER A 67 17.02 16.96 6.53
N LYS A 68 16.04 16.03 6.66
CA LYS A 68 15.57 15.46 7.92
C LYS A 68 15.67 13.94 7.98
N ALA A 69 16.71 13.37 7.35
CA ALA A 69 16.87 11.92 7.20
C ALA A 69 16.82 11.13 8.52
N ASP A 70 17.27 11.73 9.63
CA ASP A 70 17.41 11.06 10.93
C ASP A 70 16.32 11.47 11.96
N THR A 71 15.21 12.03 11.51
CA THR A 71 14.12 12.42 12.41
C THR A 71 13.16 11.24 12.61
N PRO A 72 12.87 10.79 13.85
CA PRO A 72 11.88 9.75 14.12
C PRO A 72 10.52 10.05 13.47
N TRP A 73 9.84 9.00 12.98
CA TRP A 73 8.54 9.09 12.30
C TRP A 73 8.59 9.80 10.92
N ILE A 74 9.75 9.77 10.30
CA ILE A 74 9.95 10.25 8.93
C ILE A 74 10.57 9.11 8.11
N GLY A 75 10.00 8.82 6.94
CA GLY A 75 10.46 7.73 6.09
C GLY A 75 9.73 6.43 6.37
N VAL A 76 10.44 5.35 6.60
CA VAL A 76 9.89 4.01 6.81
C VAL A 76 10.36 3.45 8.15
N ASP A 77 9.42 3.22 9.05
CA ASP A 77 9.66 2.55 10.34
C ASP A 77 9.16 1.10 10.28
N TYR A 78 9.90 0.18 10.89
CA TYR A 78 9.52 -1.22 10.99
C TYR A 78 9.28 -1.63 12.44
N TYR A 79 8.12 -2.26 12.68
CA TYR A 79 7.74 -2.80 13.98
C TYR A 79 7.54 -4.31 13.89
N HIS A 80 8.34 -5.07 14.62
CA HIS A 80 8.12 -6.50 14.78
C HIS A 80 7.13 -6.75 15.91
N VAL A 81 6.03 -7.43 15.59
CA VAL A 81 5.04 -7.86 16.59
C VAL A 81 5.08 -9.37 16.70
N ASP A 82 5.50 -9.87 17.85
CA ASP A 82 5.52 -11.30 18.15
C ASP A 82 4.09 -11.83 18.36
N GLY A 83 3.38 -12.04 17.26
CA GLY A 83 2.00 -12.52 17.20
C GLY A 83 1.88 -13.83 16.43
N ILE A 84 0.83 -14.60 16.74
CA ILE A 84 0.53 -15.86 16.07
C ILE A 84 -0.49 -15.60 14.97
N PHE A 85 -0.19 -16.08 13.75
CA PHE A 85 -1.11 -16.05 12.64
C PHE A 85 -2.15 -17.18 12.75
N ASP A 86 -3.42 -16.81 12.83
CA ASP A 86 -4.53 -17.77 12.78
C ASP A 86 -4.84 -18.14 11.33
N ARG A 87 -4.49 -19.38 10.95
CA ARG A 87 -4.72 -19.89 9.58
C ARG A 87 -6.19 -20.04 9.20
N LYS A 88 -7.09 -20.20 10.17
CA LYS A 88 -8.52 -20.35 9.90
C LYS A 88 -9.19 -19.00 9.71
N ALA A 89 -8.85 -18.05 10.59
CA ALA A 89 -9.38 -16.69 10.52
C ALA A 89 -8.60 -15.79 9.53
N HIS A 90 -7.43 -16.20 9.08
CA HIS A 90 -6.50 -15.40 8.26
C HIS A 90 -6.13 -14.07 8.92
N THR A 91 -5.89 -14.09 10.23
CA THR A 91 -5.63 -12.88 11.03
C THR A 91 -4.48 -13.06 12.00
N ASN A 92 -3.85 -11.94 12.39
CA ASN A 92 -2.94 -11.84 13.51
C ASN A 92 -3.51 -10.84 14.52
N ARG A 93 -4.15 -11.37 15.58
CA ARG A 93 -4.85 -10.56 16.56
C ARG A 93 -3.92 -9.61 17.32
N LYS A 94 -2.76 -10.09 17.72
CA LYS A 94 -1.79 -9.29 18.48
C LYS A 94 -1.26 -8.10 17.65
N GLU A 95 -1.02 -8.35 16.37
CA GLU A 95 -0.67 -7.28 15.42
C GLU A 95 -1.82 -6.27 15.24
N ALA A 96 -3.06 -6.76 15.08
CA ALA A 96 -4.21 -5.86 14.96
C ALA A 96 -4.42 -4.98 16.21
N GLU A 97 -4.21 -5.52 17.41
CA GLU A 97 -4.24 -4.76 18.67
C GLU A 97 -3.12 -3.71 18.70
N PHE A 98 -1.90 -4.09 18.31
CA PHE A 98 -0.77 -3.17 18.20
C PHE A 98 -1.03 -2.03 17.17
N ILE A 99 -1.63 -2.35 16.02
CA ILE A 99 -2.02 -1.35 15.02
C ILE A 99 -2.99 -0.33 15.61
N VAL A 100 -3.98 -0.79 16.38
CA VAL A 100 -4.93 0.13 17.05
C VAL A 100 -4.20 1.04 18.05
N ASP A 101 -3.26 0.53 18.81
CA ASP A 101 -2.45 1.36 19.72
C ASP A 101 -1.58 2.36 18.94
N LEU A 102 -1.00 1.94 17.81
CA LEU A 102 -0.18 2.81 16.95
C LEU A 102 -1.01 3.93 16.30
N ILE A 103 -2.27 3.65 15.92
CA ILE A 103 -3.22 4.68 15.44
C ILE A 103 -3.39 5.77 16.51
N TYR A 104 -3.66 5.39 17.75
CA TYR A 104 -3.86 6.34 18.85
C TYR A 104 -2.58 7.13 19.18
N GLN A 105 -1.42 6.49 19.18
CA GLN A 105 -0.14 7.17 19.34
C GLN A 105 0.11 8.20 18.24
N ASN A 106 -0.25 7.85 17.00
CA ASN A 106 -0.11 8.78 15.86
C ASN A 106 -1.02 10.00 16.03
N ILE A 107 -2.30 9.79 16.39
CA ILE A 107 -3.27 10.87 16.64
C ILE A 107 -2.79 11.81 17.75
N GLU A 108 -2.23 11.27 18.83
CA GLU A 108 -1.71 12.08 19.95
C GLU A 108 -0.48 12.90 19.56
N LYS A 109 0.43 12.26 18.82
CA LYS A 109 1.69 12.91 18.44
C LYS A 109 1.52 13.89 17.27
N TYR A 110 0.62 13.59 16.34
CA TYR A 110 0.42 14.33 15.09
C TYR A 110 -1.08 14.53 14.78
N PRO A 111 -1.81 15.30 15.60
CA PRO A 111 -3.27 15.42 15.48
C PRO A 111 -3.74 16.05 14.15
N ASN A 112 -2.87 16.73 13.45
CA ASN A 112 -3.18 17.40 12.19
C ASN A 112 -2.67 16.66 10.95
N ARG A 113 -2.08 15.45 11.12
CA ARG A 113 -1.64 14.63 9.98
C ARG A 113 -2.71 13.64 9.60
N SER A 114 -2.89 13.48 8.31
CA SER A 114 -3.76 12.42 7.78
C SER A 114 -3.14 11.04 7.99
N LEU A 115 -4.00 10.04 8.26
CA LEU A 115 -3.60 8.68 8.57
C LEU A 115 -4.43 7.67 7.81
N GLY A 116 -3.77 6.67 7.24
CA GLY A 116 -4.38 5.50 6.65
C GLY A 116 -3.81 4.21 7.20
N VAL A 117 -4.60 3.15 7.21
CA VAL A 117 -4.17 1.79 7.52
C VAL A 117 -4.43 0.90 6.33
N VAL A 118 -3.45 0.09 5.96
CA VAL A 118 -3.54 -0.85 4.83
C VAL A 118 -3.23 -2.25 5.34
N ALA A 119 -4.22 -3.13 5.32
CA ALA A 119 -4.05 -4.53 5.66
C ALA A 119 -3.80 -5.39 4.41
N PHE A 120 -2.98 -6.43 4.53
CA PHE A 120 -2.68 -7.33 3.41
C PHE A 120 -3.80 -8.35 3.13
N SER A 121 -4.81 -8.43 4.01
CA SER A 121 -6.00 -9.26 3.78
C SER A 121 -7.26 -8.57 4.30
N LEU A 122 -8.42 -8.91 3.71
CA LEU A 122 -9.73 -8.46 4.17
C LEU A 122 -10.00 -8.89 5.61
N ALA A 123 -9.66 -10.12 5.97
CA ALA A 123 -9.89 -10.63 7.33
C ALA A 123 -9.13 -9.82 8.39
N GLN A 124 -7.91 -9.40 8.09
CA GLN A 124 -7.10 -8.56 8.97
C GLN A 124 -7.66 -7.13 9.03
N GLN A 125 -8.10 -6.58 7.89
CA GLN A 125 -8.78 -5.29 7.82
C GLN A 125 -9.99 -5.26 8.74
N ASP A 126 -10.89 -6.25 8.61
CA ASP A 126 -12.12 -6.36 9.41
C ASP A 126 -11.82 -6.49 10.90
N LEU A 127 -10.76 -7.24 11.26
CA LEU A 127 -10.34 -7.37 12.64
C LEU A 127 -9.84 -6.05 13.22
N ILE A 128 -9.02 -5.31 12.47
CA ILE A 128 -8.52 -3.99 12.89
C ILE A 128 -9.69 -3.02 13.05
N ASP A 129 -10.61 -2.97 12.08
CA ASP A 129 -11.78 -2.09 12.13
C ASP A 129 -12.66 -2.39 13.35
N LYS A 130 -12.91 -3.67 13.63
CA LYS A 130 -13.68 -4.12 14.80
C LYS A 130 -13.01 -3.71 16.12
N LEU A 131 -11.70 -3.88 16.23
CA LEU A 131 -10.96 -3.50 17.44
C LEU A 131 -10.91 -1.98 17.62
N LEU A 132 -10.69 -1.26 16.52
CA LEU A 132 -10.72 0.21 16.52
C LEU A 132 -12.10 0.73 16.91
N SER A 133 -13.19 0.21 16.33
CA SER A 133 -14.55 0.60 16.67
C SER A 133 -14.86 0.41 18.14
N LYS A 134 -14.39 -0.69 18.75
CA LYS A 134 -14.51 -0.92 20.18
C LYS A 134 -13.70 0.09 21.00
N ARG A 135 -12.51 0.44 20.57
CA ARG A 135 -11.66 1.44 21.24
C ARG A 135 -12.29 2.82 21.17
N ARG A 136 -12.82 3.23 20.03
CA ARG A 136 -13.50 4.52 19.82
C ARG A 136 -14.67 4.73 20.76
N GLN A 137 -15.47 3.69 21.03
CA GLN A 137 -16.56 3.77 22.01
C GLN A 137 -16.08 4.14 23.43
N ASN A 138 -14.85 3.76 23.79
CA ASN A 138 -14.26 4.06 25.08
C ASN A 138 -13.42 5.34 25.13
N THR A 139 -13.25 6.02 23.99
CA THR A 139 -12.42 7.23 23.83
C THR A 139 -13.13 8.28 22.98
N PRO A 140 -14.30 8.77 23.41
CA PRO A 140 -15.12 9.71 22.62
C PRO A 140 -14.39 11.04 22.35
N GLU A 141 -13.43 11.43 23.18
CA GLU A 141 -12.61 12.62 23.01
C GLU A 141 -11.72 12.59 21.76
N LYS A 142 -11.44 11.42 21.21
CA LYS A 142 -10.66 11.25 19.97
C LYS A 142 -11.54 11.13 18.73
N GLU A 143 -12.86 11.12 18.88
CA GLU A 143 -13.80 10.88 17.78
C GLU A 143 -13.74 11.98 16.69
N PHE A 144 -13.30 13.18 17.04
CA PHE A 144 -13.11 14.27 16.08
C PHE A 144 -12.16 13.89 14.94
N PHE A 145 -11.15 13.08 15.21
CA PHE A 145 -10.19 12.65 14.18
C PHE A 145 -10.85 11.73 13.15
N PHE A 146 -11.66 10.79 13.60
CA PHE A 146 -12.32 9.80 12.75
C PHE A 146 -13.52 10.34 11.99
N LYS A 147 -14.14 11.43 12.46
CA LYS A 147 -15.28 12.13 11.83
C LYS A 147 -14.85 13.26 10.90
N ASN A 148 -13.56 13.49 10.76
CA ASN A 148 -13.07 14.53 9.87
C ASN A 148 -13.27 14.14 8.40
N ASP A 149 -14.29 14.71 7.76
CA ASP A 149 -14.63 14.52 6.34
C ASP A 149 -13.82 15.46 5.42
N GLY A 150 -12.66 15.92 5.86
CA GLY A 150 -11.75 16.75 5.06
C GLY A 150 -11.23 16.04 3.80
N ASN A 151 -10.32 16.70 3.11
CA ASN A 151 -9.75 16.16 1.84
C ASN A 151 -9.07 14.80 1.99
N GLU A 152 -8.60 14.46 3.20
CA GLU A 152 -7.88 13.22 3.50
C GLU A 152 -8.45 12.52 4.75
N PRO A 153 -9.68 11.96 4.69
CA PRO A 153 -10.29 11.27 5.82
C PRO A 153 -9.50 10.03 6.22
N PHE A 154 -9.55 9.65 7.51
CA PHE A 154 -8.99 8.39 7.99
C PHE A 154 -9.62 7.21 7.26
N PHE A 155 -8.81 6.18 6.94
CA PHE A 155 -9.33 4.94 6.37
C PHE A 155 -8.61 3.70 6.92
N ILE A 156 -9.30 2.56 6.84
CA ILE A 156 -8.72 1.22 6.91
C ILE A 156 -9.11 0.51 5.62
N LYS A 157 -8.14 0.13 4.80
CA LYS A 157 -8.33 -0.51 3.49
C LYS A 157 -7.45 -1.73 3.35
N ASN A 158 -7.69 -2.55 2.34
CA ASN A 158 -6.77 -3.61 1.94
C ASN A 158 -5.93 -3.19 0.73
N LEU A 159 -4.96 -4.02 0.34
CA LEU A 159 -4.08 -3.74 -0.80
C LEU A 159 -4.82 -3.53 -2.12
N GLU A 160 -5.96 -4.19 -2.33
CA GLU A 160 -6.72 -4.09 -3.57
C GLU A 160 -7.50 -2.77 -3.68
N THR A 161 -7.92 -2.22 -2.53
CA THR A 161 -8.80 -1.04 -2.49
C THR A 161 -8.07 0.27 -2.21
N VAL A 162 -6.78 0.23 -1.86
CA VAL A 162 -5.98 1.41 -1.50
C VAL A 162 -5.37 2.13 -2.70
N GLN A 163 -5.49 1.57 -3.90
CA GLN A 163 -4.88 2.14 -5.10
C GLN A 163 -5.30 3.60 -5.32
N GLY A 164 -4.32 4.49 -5.41
CA GLY A 164 -4.54 5.93 -5.62
C GLY A 164 -4.71 6.76 -4.35
N ASP A 165 -4.84 6.13 -3.19
CA ASP A 165 -4.91 6.85 -1.92
C ASP A 165 -3.52 7.28 -1.43
N GLU A 166 -3.47 8.43 -0.78
CA GLU A 166 -2.26 8.93 -0.11
C GLU A 166 -2.62 9.58 1.22
N ARG A 167 -1.74 9.47 2.21
CA ARG A 167 -1.85 10.12 3.54
C ARG A 167 -0.46 10.53 4.01
N ASP A 168 -0.42 11.47 4.95
CA ASP A 168 0.84 11.86 5.61
C ASP A 168 1.52 10.66 6.30
N THR A 169 0.72 9.75 6.84
CA THR A 169 1.18 8.49 7.45
C THR A 169 0.33 7.32 6.96
N ILE A 170 0.98 6.23 6.54
CA ILE A 170 0.31 4.96 6.22
C ILE A 170 0.92 3.86 7.09
N ILE A 171 0.08 3.12 7.80
CA ILE A 171 0.45 1.96 8.59
C ILE A 171 0.09 0.70 7.80
N PHE A 172 1.08 -0.16 7.53
CA PHE A 172 0.86 -1.44 6.87
C PHE A 172 0.75 -2.56 7.91
N SER A 173 -0.32 -3.36 7.84
CA SER A 173 -0.52 -4.59 8.59
C SER A 173 -0.30 -5.78 7.68
N ILE A 174 0.78 -6.52 7.90
CA ILE A 174 1.15 -7.68 7.08
C ILE A 174 0.36 -8.91 7.53
N ALA A 175 0.15 -9.08 8.83
CA ALA A 175 -0.52 -10.18 9.51
C ALA A 175 0.19 -11.53 9.42
N TYR A 176 0.79 -11.84 8.27
CA TYR A 176 1.43 -13.14 8.03
C TYR A 176 2.62 -13.36 8.98
N GLY A 177 2.70 -14.56 9.50
CA GLY A 177 3.73 -14.96 10.42
C GLY A 177 3.64 -16.46 10.76
N VAL A 178 4.29 -16.86 11.83
CA VAL A 178 4.22 -18.24 12.32
C VAL A 178 2.84 -18.56 12.88
N ASP A 179 2.36 -19.77 12.61
CA ASP A 179 1.13 -20.28 13.22
C ASP A 179 1.37 -20.80 14.66
N ALA A 180 0.31 -21.27 15.32
CA ALA A 180 0.39 -21.84 16.67
C ALA A 180 1.31 -23.08 16.76
N GLN A 181 1.70 -23.67 15.64
CA GLN A 181 2.64 -24.80 15.56
C GLN A 181 4.06 -24.34 15.14
N GLY A 182 4.32 -23.04 15.05
CA GLY A 182 5.62 -22.49 14.66
C GLY A 182 5.93 -22.60 13.18
N ARG A 183 4.94 -22.84 12.31
CA ARG A 183 5.13 -22.99 10.87
C ARG A 183 4.83 -21.68 10.15
N LEU A 184 5.76 -21.20 9.32
CA LEU A 184 5.51 -20.09 8.40
C LEU A 184 4.55 -20.51 7.28
N LEU A 185 3.75 -19.57 6.79
CA LEU A 185 3.08 -19.69 5.49
C LEU A 185 4.11 -19.49 4.38
N HIS A 186 4.12 -20.40 3.46
CA HIS A 186 4.87 -20.31 2.19
C HIS A 186 3.89 -20.02 1.07
#